data_393a473cd6845d7f90529cac2d1c61a8
#
_entry.id   393a473cd6845d7f90529cac2d1c61a8
#
_cell.length_a   1.000
_cell.length_b   1.000
_cell.length_c   1.000
_cell.angle_alpha   90.00
_cell.angle_beta   90.00
_cell.angle_gamma   90.00
#
_symmetry.space_group_name_H-M   'P 1'
#
loop_
_entity.id
_entity.type
_entity.pdbx_description
1 polymer ?
#
loop_
_entity_poly.entity_id
_entity_poly.type
_entity_poly.pdbx_seq_one_letter_code
_entity_poly.pdbx_strand_id
1 'polypeptide(L)'
;VLSTPGEHRLKGGITKKLLREAMKGIVPDPILDRRDKLGFATPEETWIRTQSPNAFEHLVDQAIESSNGILLPNETRAEARALLTGERKFTFQLWRFVCFGAWLDRFSISP
;
A
#
# COMPACT_ATOMS: atom_id res chain seq x y z
N VAL A 1 -19.67 -10.10 16.58
CA VAL A 1 -18.36 -10.37 15.96
C VAL A 1 -17.22 -10.27 16.96
N LEU A 2 -17.16 -9.23 17.81
CA LEU A 2 -16.06 -9.04 18.78
C LEU A 2 -15.97 -10.16 19.83
N SER A 3 -17.09 -10.68 20.28
CA SER A 3 -17.20 -11.78 21.25
C SER A 3 -17.09 -13.18 20.63
N THR A 4 -16.92 -13.28 19.29
CA THR A 4 -16.81 -14.56 18.62
C THR A 4 -15.39 -15.14 18.82
N PRO A 5 -15.24 -16.43 19.18
CA PRO A 5 -13.94 -17.08 19.30
C PRO A 5 -13.07 -16.92 18.07
N GLY A 6 -11.73 -16.80 18.25
CA GLY A 6 -10.78 -16.54 17.17
C GLY A 6 -10.83 -17.54 16.02
N GLU A 7 -11.06 -18.80 16.34
CA GLU A 7 -11.17 -19.92 15.38
C GLU A 7 -12.33 -19.79 14.37
N HIS A 8 -13.37 -19.05 14.73
CA HIS A 8 -14.47 -18.73 13.82
C HIS A 8 -14.18 -17.53 12.93
N ARG A 9 -13.25 -16.67 13.34
CA ARG A 9 -12.85 -15.47 12.58
C ARG A 9 -11.76 -15.78 11.56
N LEU A 10 -10.76 -16.59 11.96
CA LEU A 10 -9.62 -16.96 11.15
C LEU A 10 -9.24 -18.43 11.44
N LYS A 11 -9.22 -19.28 10.42
CA LYS A 11 -8.76 -20.66 10.53
C LYS A 11 -8.07 -21.08 9.23
N GLY A 12 -6.90 -21.69 9.35
CA GLY A 12 -6.16 -22.17 8.18
C GLY A 12 -5.77 -21.05 7.19
N GLY A 13 -5.50 -19.83 7.66
CA GLY A 13 -5.18 -18.69 6.79
C GLY A 13 -6.38 -18.08 6.05
N ILE A 14 -7.59 -18.60 6.24
CA ILE A 14 -8.79 -18.08 5.57
C ILE A 14 -9.38 -16.94 6.40
N THR A 15 -9.33 -15.74 5.84
CA THR A 15 -9.94 -14.54 6.44
C THR A 15 -11.46 -14.53 6.22
N LYS A 16 -12.18 -13.81 7.10
CA LYS A 16 -13.65 -13.66 7.03
C LYS A 16 -14.41 -14.99 7.06
N LYS A 17 -13.87 -16.00 7.73
CA LYS A 17 -14.44 -17.36 7.75
C LYS A 17 -15.92 -17.36 8.17
N LEU A 18 -16.25 -16.70 9.27
CA LEU A 18 -17.64 -16.60 9.76
C LEU A 18 -18.60 -16.03 8.71
N LEU A 19 -18.17 -14.96 8.00
CA LEU A 19 -18.98 -14.37 6.93
C LEU A 19 -19.17 -15.36 5.77
N ARG A 20 -18.11 -16.05 5.37
CA ARG A 20 -18.17 -17.04 4.28
C ARG A 20 -19.12 -18.19 4.62
N GLU A 21 -19.06 -18.69 5.85
CA GLU A 21 -19.95 -19.76 6.31
C GLU A 21 -21.42 -19.31 6.42
N ALA A 22 -21.66 -18.11 6.94
CA ALA A 22 -23.00 -17.54 7.04
C ALA A 22 -23.65 -17.24 5.67
N MET A 23 -22.85 -17.01 4.64
CA MET A 23 -23.35 -16.66 3.30
C MET A 23 -23.45 -17.88 2.34
N LYS A 24 -23.18 -19.09 2.84
CA LYS A 24 -23.38 -20.31 2.03
C LYS A 24 -24.84 -20.45 1.62
N GLY A 25 -25.06 -20.79 0.35
CA GLY A 25 -26.39 -20.89 -0.24
C GLY A 25 -27.03 -19.54 -0.61
N ILE A 26 -26.41 -18.42 -0.24
CA ILE A 26 -26.87 -17.06 -0.60
C ILE A 26 -25.92 -16.46 -1.67
N VAL A 27 -24.63 -16.60 -1.46
CA VAL A 27 -23.60 -16.13 -2.39
C VAL A 27 -23.02 -17.33 -3.14
N PRO A 28 -22.80 -17.23 -4.48
CA PRO A 28 -22.20 -18.31 -5.26
C PRO A 28 -20.84 -18.77 -4.72
N ASP A 29 -20.61 -20.08 -4.69
CA ASP A 29 -19.39 -20.68 -4.13
C ASP A 29 -18.09 -20.10 -4.71
N PRO A 30 -17.95 -19.82 -6.02
CA PRO A 30 -16.74 -19.21 -6.57
C PRO A 30 -16.38 -17.86 -5.93
N ILE A 31 -17.36 -17.09 -5.44
CA ILE A 31 -17.14 -15.83 -4.72
C ILE A 31 -16.76 -16.10 -3.26
N LEU A 32 -17.42 -17.10 -2.63
CA LEU A 32 -17.11 -17.49 -1.25
C LEU A 32 -15.72 -18.11 -1.13
N ASP A 33 -15.24 -18.84 -2.13
CA ASP A 33 -13.96 -19.52 -2.14
C ASP A 33 -12.79 -18.62 -2.56
N ARG A 34 -13.08 -17.43 -3.06
CA ARG A 34 -12.08 -16.46 -3.50
C ARG A 34 -11.15 -16.06 -2.36
N ARG A 35 -9.84 -16.22 -2.56
CA ARG A 35 -8.80 -15.92 -1.55
C ARG A 35 -7.99 -14.67 -1.82
N ASP A 36 -8.06 -14.16 -3.05
CA ASP A 36 -7.41 -12.94 -3.45
C ASP A 36 -8.06 -11.72 -2.76
N LYS A 37 -7.23 -10.76 -2.42
CA LYS A 37 -7.65 -9.48 -1.87
C LYS A 37 -7.62 -8.44 -2.99
N LEU A 38 -8.51 -8.58 -3.96
CA LEU A 38 -8.73 -7.51 -4.92
C LEU A 38 -9.62 -6.46 -4.26
N GLY A 39 -9.02 -5.34 -3.90
CA GLY A 39 -9.72 -4.13 -3.47
C GLY A 39 -9.91 -3.20 -4.66
N PHE A 40 -10.46 -2.02 -4.42
CA PHE A 40 -10.42 -0.92 -5.38
C PHE A 40 -8.95 -0.52 -5.55
N ALA A 41 -8.34 -0.91 -6.68
CA ALA A 41 -7.01 -0.47 -7.03
C ALA A 41 -7.12 0.92 -7.64
N THR A 42 -6.46 1.88 -7.05
CA THR A 42 -6.27 3.19 -7.64
C THR A 42 -5.16 3.10 -8.69
N PRO A 43 -5.21 3.86 -9.78
CA PRO A 43 -4.22 3.79 -10.85
C PRO A 43 -2.96 4.61 -10.52
N GLU A 44 -2.37 4.42 -9.34
CA GLU A 44 -1.23 5.21 -8.86
C GLU A 44 -0.03 5.16 -9.81
N GLU A 45 0.24 4.00 -10.40
CA GLU A 45 1.32 3.86 -11.37
C GLU A 45 1.14 4.81 -12.56
N THR A 46 -0.09 4.88 -13.09
CA THR A 46 -0.42 5.79 -14.18
C THR A 46 -0.28 7.24 -13.75
N TRP A 47 -0.79 7.61 -12.58
CA TRP A 47 -0.69 8.97 -12.07
C TRP A 47 0.76 9.41 -11.89
N ILE A 48 1.57 8.58 -11.27
CA ILE A 48 2.98 8.87 -11.00
C ILE A 48 3.77 8.99 -12.29
N ARG A 49 3.60 8.04 -13.23
CA ARG A 49 4.41 8.00 -14.45
C ARG A 49 3.99 9.01 -15.52
N THR A 50 2.69 9.28 -15.65
CA THR A 50 2.19 10.03 -16.81
C THR A 50 1.56 11.36 -16.47
N GLN A 51 0.90 11.50 -15.33
CA GLN A 51 0.17 12.71 -15.01
C GLN A 51 0.97 13.70 -14.18
N SER A 52 1.80 13.24 -13.27
CA SER A 52 2.51 14.12 -12.35
C SER A 52 3.90 13.61 -11.92
N PRO A 53 4.80 13.24 -12.88
CA PRO A 53 6.11 12.70 -12.51
C PRO A 53 6.94 13.68 -11.69
N ASN A 54 6.98 14.96 -12.07
CA ASN A 54 7.73 15.99 -11.36
C ASN A 54 7.19 16.25 -9.94
N ALA A 55 5.86 16.23 -9.78
CA ALA A 55 5.26 16.37 -8.47
C ALA A 55 5.61 15.17 -7.56
N PHE A 56 5.69 13.98 -8.13
CA PHE A 56 6.10 12.81 -7.38
C PHE A 56 7.57 12.87 -6.96
N GLU A 57 8.49 13.29 -7.84
CA GLU A 57 9.89 13.50 -7.49
C GLU A 57 10.03 14.52 -6.35
N HIS A 58 9.28 15.61 -6.39
CA HIS A 58 9.27 16.59 -5.32
C HIS A 58 8.79 16.01 -3.98
N LEU A 59 7.73 15.19 -3.99
CA LEU A 59 7.26 14.50 -2.79
C LEU A 59 8.30 13.51 -2.24
N VAL A 60 9.07 12.86 -3.10
CA VAL A 60 10.18 11.99 -2.68
C VAL A 60 11.28 12.80 -2.01
N ASP A 61 11.65 13.94 -2.57
CA ASP A 61 12.65 14.84 -1.98
C ASP A 61 12.20 15.37 -0.62
N GLN A 62 10.96 15.80 -0.49
CA GLN A 62 10.38 16.19 0.80
C GLN A 62 10.42 15.05 1.82
N ALA A 63 10.10 13.82 1.39
CA ALA A 63 10.16 12.67 2.28
C ALA A 63 11.59 12.37 2.76
N ILE A 64 12.59 12.52 1.89
CA ILE A 64 14.00 12.37 2.25
C ILE A 64 14.39 13.42 3.30
N GLU A 65 14.06 14.69 3.09
CA GLU A 65 14.35 15.77 4.01
C GLU A 65 13.68 15.55 5.38
N SER A 66 12.38 15.28 5.40
CA SER A 66 11.61 15.07 6.63
C SER A 66 12.05 13.82 7.40
N SER A 67 12.65 12.84 6.73
CA SER A 67 13.09 11.59 7.35
C SER A 67 14.37 11.71 8.18
N ASN A 68 15.08 12.85 8.11
CA ASN A 68 16.31 13.12 8.86
C ASN A 68 17.35 11.98 8.80
N GLY A 69 17.56 11.43 7.59
CA GLY A 69 18.56 10.39 7.32
C GLY A 69 18.04 8.93 7.41
N ILE A 70 16.77 8.70 7.75
CA ILE A 70 16.18 7.37 7.68
C ILE A 70 16.08 6.90 6.23
N LEU A 71 15.65 7.79 5.33
CA LEU A 71 15.67 7.53 3.90
C LEU A 71 17.01 8.00 3.31
N LEU A 72 17.76 7.06 2.73
CA LEU A 72 19.04 7.35 2.12
C LEU A 72 18.85 8.10 0.80
N PRO A 73 19.33 9.35 0.66
CA PRO A 73 18.96 10.23 -0.45
C PRO A 73 19.27 9.64 -1.82
N ASN A 74 20.48 9.11 -2.02
CA ASN A 74 20.92 8.60 -3.32
C ASN A 74 20.14 7.36 -3.74
N GLU A 75 19.92 6.44 -2.82
CA GLU A 75 19.20 5.18 -3.07
C GLU A 75 17.71 5.43 -3.32
N THR A 76 17.11 6.31 -2.50
CA THR A 76 15.68 6.63 -2.65
C THR A 76 15.42 7.37 -3.96
N ARG A 77 16.27 8.30 -4.37
CA ARG A 77 16.15 8.99 -5.66
C ARG A 77 16.39 8.05 -6.83
N ALA A 78 17.38 7.15 -6.75
CA ALA A 78 17.63 6.16 -7.79
C ALA A 78 16.42 5.22 -7.97
N GLU A 79 15.83 4.76 -6.88
CA GLU A 79 14.62 3.95 -6.89
C GLU A 79 13.45 4.69 -7.54
N ALA A 80 13.25 5.97 -7.18
CA ALA A 80 12.20 6.80 -7.77
C ALA A 80 12.37 6.95 -9.28
N ARG A 81 13.58 7.24 -9.74
CA ARG A 81 13.87 7.36 -11.18
C ARG A 81 13.63 6.06 -11.94
N ALA A 82 14.12 4.93 -11.42
CA ALA A 82 13.93 3.63 -12.04
C ALA A 82 12.44 3.24 -12.15
N LEU A 83 11.62 3.68 -11.18
CA LEU A 83 10.18 3.50 -11.24
C LEU A 83 9.52 4.42 -12.28
N LEU A 84 9.93 5.70 -12.34
CA LEU A 84 9.38 6.67 -13.28
C LEU A 84 9.72 6.33 -14.74
N THR A 85 10.95 5.88 -14.98
CA THR A 85 11.42 5.46 -16.33
C THR A 85 10.86 4.11 -16.77
N GLY A 86 10.27 3.34 -15.85
CA GLY A 86 9.77 2.00 -16.16
C GLY A 86 10.82 0.90 -16.14
N GLU A 87 12.07 1.20 -15.74
CA GLU A 87 13.13 0.21 -15.55
C GLU A 87 12.79 -0.79 -14.45
N ARG A 88 11.99 -0.37 -13.45
CA ARG A 88 11.44 -1.24 -12.43
C ARG A 88 9.92 -1.32 -12.50
N LYS A 89 9.41 -2.51 -12.15
CA LYS A 89 7.97 -2.70 -11.94
C LYS A 89 7.49 -1.81 -10.81
N PHE A 90 6.28 -1.27 -10.95
CA PHE A 90 5.64 -0.49 -9.92
C PHE A 90 5.49 -1.31 -8.62
N THR A 91 5.89 -0.70 -7.51
CA THR A 91 5.63 -1.19 -6.16
C THR A 91 5.14 -0.02 -5.31
N PHE A 92 4.38 -0.31 -4.27
CA PHE A 92 3.92 0.72 -3.34
C PHE A 92 5.01 1.20 -2.36
N GLN A 93 6.25 0.76 -2.50
CA GLN A 93 7.34 1.10 -1.57
C GLN A 93 7.61 2.60 -1.54
N LEU A 94 7.81 3.22 -2.71
CA LEU A 94 8.04 4.66 -2.79
C LEU A 94 6.85 5.48 -2.32
N TRP A 95 5.64 5.01 -2.59
CA TRP A 95 4.44 5.64 -2.04
C TRP A 95 4.42 5.62 -0.52
N ARG A 96 4.86 4.52 0.09
CA ARG A 96 5.02 4.44 1.55
C ARG A 96 6.07 5.42 2.07
N PHE A 97 7.18 5.63 1.36
CA PHE A 97 8.19 6.62 1.74
C PHE A 97 7.64 8.04 1.68
N VAL A 98 6.90 8.39 0.63
CA VAL A 98 6.21 9.67 0.52
C VAL A 98 5.19 9.86 1.66
N CYS A 99 4.36 8.86 1.93
CA CYS A 99 3.42 8.91 3.05
C CYS A 99 4.12 9.03 4.40
N PHE A 100 5.24 8.35 4.60
CA PHE A 100 6.04 8.44 5.82
C PHE A 100 6.62 9.85 6.01
N GLY A 101 7.23 10.42 4.96
CA GLY A 101 7.73 11.79 5.02
C GLY A 101 6.64 12.83 5.30
N ALA A 102 5.52 12.72 4.58
CA ALA A 102 4.37 13.60 4.79
C ALA A 102 3.78 13.47 6.21
N TRP A 103 3.81 12.27 6.79
CA TRP A 103 3.39 12.04 8.16
C TRP A 103 4.34 12.69 9.17
N LEU A 104 5.66 12.55 8.99
CA LEU A 104 6.66 13.21 9.84
C LEU A 104 6.48 14.73 9.84
N ASP A 105 6.35 15.30 8.65
CA ASP A 105 6.13 16.74 8.47
C ASP A 105 4.83 17.21 9.11
N ARG A 106 3.72 16.52 8.82
CA ARG A 106 2.39 16.88 9.32
C ARG A 106 2.29 16.89 10.84
N PHE A 107 2.99 16.00 11.52
CA PHE A 107 2.96 15.86 12.96
C PHE A 107 4.20 16.46 13.65
N SER A 108 5.09 17.13 12.90
CA SER A 108 6.32 17.75 13.40
C SER A 108 7.18 16.76 14.21
N ILE A 109 7.30 15.52 13.70
CA ILE A 109 8.08 14.47 14.34
C ILE A 109 9.51 14.52 13.79
N SER A 110 10.47 14.65 14.69
CA SER A 110 11.90 14.49 14.37
C SER A 110 12.31 13.08 14.77
N PRO A 111 12.58 12.17 13.82
CA PRO A 111 13.02 10.81 14.11
C PRO A 111 14.46 10.75 14.60
#